data_4de87636a5933e05b4edab6e2b7cd2aa
#
_entry.id   4de87636a5933e05b4edab6e2b7cd2aa
#
_cell.length_a   1.000
_cell.length_b   1.000
_cell.length_c   1.000
_cell.angle_alpha   90.00
_cell.angle_beta   90.00
_cell.angle_gamma   90.00
#
_symmetry.space_group_name_H-M   'P 1'
#
loop_
_entity.id
_entity.type
_entity.pdbx_description
1 polymer ?
#
loop_
_entity_poly.entity_id
_entity_poly.type
_entity_poly.pdbx_seq_one_letter_code
_entity_poly.pdbx_strand_id
1 'polypeptide(L)'
;MDFWEIAKAAGVPALLLGVIITSWVQIHAVKKGVQALLRDRLVQGYKFYAAQKYASVDDRSNLENVYVQYHKLGANGVMDDLRDKFLALPLDPPQPAPQTQAAAQPVQSAAPVTTTTENGGQNV
;
A
#
# COMPACT_ATOMS: atom_id res chain seq x y z
N MET A 1 4.72 -47.26 47.84
CA MET A 1 4.44 -45.96 47.17
C MET A 1 3.05 -45.53 47.61
N ASP A 2 2.99 -44.41 48.29
CA ASP A 2 1.73 -43.84 48.69
C ASP A 2 0.98 -43.32 47.49
N PHE A 3 -0.33 -43.55 47.46
CA PHE A 3 -1.22 -43.05 46.40
C PHE A 3 -1.00 -41.55 46.10
N TRP A 4 -0.67 -40.75 47.12
CA TRP A 4 -0.36 -39.36 47.03
C TRP A 4 0.90 -39.05 46.20
N GLU A 5 1.95 -39.86 46.32
CA GLU A 5 3.18 -39.73 45.52
C GLU A 5 2.93 -40.09 44.05
N ILE A 6 2.11 -41.10 43.80
CA ILE A 6 1.70 -41.47 42.44
C ILE A 6 0.84 -40.36 41.83
N ALA A 7 -0.09 -39.79 42.57
CA ALA A 7 -0.93 -38.68 42.12
C ALA A 7 -0.12 -37.43 41.80
N LYS A 8 0.89 -37.10 42.62
CA LYS A 8 1.84 -36.01 42.33
C LYS A 8 2.67 -36.30 41.07
N ALA A 9 3.20 -37.50 40.96
CA ALA A 9 4.04 -37.90 39.84
C ALA A 9 3.26 -37.89 38.48
N ALA A 10 1.98 -38.26 38.51
CA ALA A 10 1.13 -38.27 37.31
C ALA A 10 0.48 -36.91 37.02
N GLY A 11 0.18 -36.13 38.07
CA GLY A 11 -0.52 -34.83 37.91
C GLY A 11 0.30 -33.74 37.25
N VAL A 12 1.58 -33.61 37.59
CA VAL A 12 2.49 -32.61 37.03
C VAL A 12 2.71 -32.78 35.53
N PRO A 13 3.06 -33.95 35.00
CA PRO A 13 3.22 -34.13 33.56
C PRO A 13 1.89 -33.97 32.79
N ALA A 14 0.75 -34.36 33.36
CA ALA A 14 -0.56 -34.18 32.77
C ALA A 14 -0.94 -32.69 32.65
N LEU A 15 -0.66 -31.88 33.67
CA LEU A 15 -0.87 -30.45 33.65
C LEU A 15 0.02 -29.75 32.59
N LEU A 16 1.30 -30.12 32.52
CA LEU A 16 2.22 -29.59 31.52
C LEU A 16 1.75 -29.91 30.10
N LEU A 17 1.33 -31.16 29.89
CA LEU A 17 0.80 -31.58 28.58
C LEU A 17 -0.47 -30.79 28.21
N GLY A 18 -1.37 -30.57 29.17
CA GLY A 18 -2.58 -29.75 28.96
C GLY A 18 -2.26 -28.30 28.57
N VAL A 19 -1.28 -27.69 29.25
CA VAL A 19 -0.82 -26.32 28.90
C VAL A 19 -0.22 -26.29 27.51
N ILE A 20 0.61 -27.25 27.15
CA ILE A 20 1.24 -27.32 25.82
C ILE A 20 0.17 -27.48 24.75
N ILE A 21 -0.78 -28.38 24.90
CA ILE A 21 -1.87 -28.59 23.91
C ILE A 21 -2.72 -27.34 23.75
N THR A 22 -3.12 -26.74 24.88
CA THR A 22 -3.94 -25.51 24.86
C THR A 22 -3.22 -24.36 24.17
N SER A 23 -1.95 -24.16 24.48
CA SER A 23 -1.12 -23.13 23.85
C SER A 23 -0.97 -23.38 22.36
N TRP A 24 -0.79 -24.62 21.96
CA TRP A 24 -0.64 -24.99 20.55
C TRP A 24 -1.92 -24.72 19.74
N VAL A 25 -3.08 -25.06 20.30
CA VAL A 25 -4.39 -24.77 19.68
C VAL A 25 -4.61 -23.26 19.54
N GLN A 26 -4.31 -22.48 20.57
CA GLN A 26 -4.44 -21.03 20.54
C GLN A 26 -3.51 -20.39 19.51
N ILE A 27 -2.26 -20.80 19.44
CA ILE A 27 -1.29 -20.32 18.45
C ILE A 27 -1.78 -20.60 17.03
N HIS A 28 -2.35 -21.78 16.79
CA HIS A 28 -2.92 -22.13 15.49
C HIS A 28 -4.12 -21.28 15.11
N ALA A 29 -5.01 -20.99 16.04
CA ALA A 29 -6.18 -20.15 15.84
C ALA A 29 -5.76 -18.69 15.51
N VAL A 30 -4.83 -18.14 16.28
CA VAL A 30 -4.26 -16.80 16.03
C VAL A 30 -3.56 -16.75 14.68
N LYS A 31 -2.76 -17.74 14.34
CA LYS A 31 -2.09 -17.84 13.05
C LYS A 31 -3.06 -17.75 11.86
N LYS A 32 -4.16 -18.51 11.92
CA LYS A 32 -5.21 -18.47 10.89
C LYS A 32 -5.91 -17.12 10.84
N GLY A 33 -6.20 -16.51 11.97
CA GLY A 33 -6.81 -15.18 12.06
C GLY A 33 -5.92 -14.10 11.45
N VAL A 34 -4.64 -14.10 11.79
CA VAL A 34 -3.65 -13.17 11.22
C VAL A 34 -3.50 -13.39 9.71
N GLN A 35 -3.45 -14.62 9.25
CA GLN A 35 -3.39 -14.94 7.82
C GLN A 35 -4.59 -14.38 7.06
N ALA A 36 -5.80 -14.50 7.61
CA ALA A 36 -7.01 -13.95 7.02
C ALA A 36 -6.98 -12.41 6.94
N LEU A 37 -6.52 -11.75 8.00
CA LEU A 37 -6.35 -10.29 8.02
C LEU A 37 -5.32 -9.79 7.01
N LEU A 38 -4.18 -10.46 6.94
CA LEU A 38 -3.14 -10.12 5.96
C LEU A 38 -3.61 -10.33 4.53
N ARG A 39 -4.35 -11.40 4.27
CA ARG A 39 -4.98 -11.65 2.97
C ARG A 39 -5.93 -10.53 2.59
N ASP A 40 -6.81 -10.14 3.50
CA ASP A 40 -7.76 -9.06 3.26
C ASP A 40 -7.04 -7.73 2.98
N ARG A 41 -6.01 -7.42 3.75
CA ARG A 41 -5.15 -6.25 3.53
C ARG A 41 -4.48 -6.26 2.16
N LEU A 42 -3.95 -7.40 1.74
CA LEU A 42 -3.33 -7.54 0.42
C LEU A 42 -4.34 -7.36 -0.71
N VAL A 43 -5.49 -8.02 -0.62
CA VAL A 43 -6.56 -7.90 -1.64
C VAL A 43 -7.04 -6.46 -1.77
N GLN A 44 -7.28 -5.78 -0.66
CA GLN A 44 -7.70 -4.37 -0.66
C GLN A 44 -6.62 -3.47 -1.26
N GLY A 45 -5.35 -3.65 -0.86
CA GLY A 45 -4.23 -2.88 -1.38
C GLY A 45 -4.04 -3.09 -2.88
N TYR A 46 -4.00 -4.33 -3.34
CA TYR A 46 -3.86 -4.62 -4.77
C TYR A 46 -5.00 -4.07 -5.62
N LYS A 47 -6.25 -4.17 -5.15
CA LYS A 47 -7.41 -3.57 -5.83
C LYS A 47 -7.34 -2.05 -5.87
N PHE A 48 -6.92 -1.43 -4.79
CA PHE A 48 -6.76 0.02 -4.71
C PHE A 48 -5.75 0.52 -5.74
N TYR A 49 -4.54 -0.06 -5.77
CA TYR A 49 -3.51 0.36 -6.72
C TYR A 49 -3.85 -0.02 -8.16
N ALA A 50 -4.54 -1.14 -8.40
CA ALA A 50 -5.03 -1.49 -9.72
C ALA A 50 -6.04 -0.45 -10.26
N ALA A 51 -6.91 0.06 -9.41
CA ALA A 51 -7.83 1.14 -9.76
C ALA A 51 -7.11 2.48 -9.99
N GLN A 52 -6.08 2.77 -9.19
CA GLN A 52 -5.23 3.96 -9.33
C GLN A 52 -4.33 3.90 -10.56
N LYS A 53 -4.02 2.69 -11.07
CA LYS A 53 -3.18 2.39 -12.23
C LYS A 53 -1.68 2.68 -12.05
N TYR A 54 -1.24 2.96 -10.85
CA TYR A 54 0.18 3.07 -10.50
C TYR A 54 0.39 2.78 -9.02
N ALA A 55 1.62 2.44 -8.65
CA ALA A 55 2.03 2.24 -7.27
C ALA A 55 3.46 2.75 -7.11
N SER A 56 3.68 3.67 -6.18
CA SER A 56 5.01 4.20 -5.87
C SER A 56 5.94 3.12 -5.30
N VAL A 57 7.24 3.43 -5.22
CA VAL A 57 8.23 2.52 -4.62
C VAL A 57 7.89 2.21 -3.16
N ASP A 58 7.47 3.22 -2.41
CA ASP A 58 7.09 3.07 -0.99
C ASP A 58 5.85 2.21 -0.82
N ASP A 59 4.83 2.41 -1.67
CA ASP A 59 3.61 1.62 -1.68
C ASP A 59 3.91 0.15 -1.98
N ARG A 60 4.79 -0.11 -2.94
CA ARG A 60 5.24 -1.47 -3.26
C ARG A 60 5.97 -2.11 -2.09
N SER A 61 6.89 -1.40 -1.47
CA SER A 61 7.64 -1.88 -0.31
C SER A 61 6.71 -2.23 0.85
N ASN A 62 5.73 -1.38 1.14
CA ASN A 62 4.76 -1.61 2.19
C ASN A 62 3.91 -2.85 1.94
N LEU A 63 3.37 -2.99 0.73
CA LEU A 63 2.54 -4.15 0.39
C LEU A 63 3.36 -5.44 0.30
N GLU A 64 4.60 -5.37 -0.17
CA GLU A 64 5.52 -6.50 -0.22
C GLU A 64 5.86 -7.01 1.18
N ASN A 65 6.05 -6.13 2.15
CA ASN A 65 6.24 -6.51 3.54
C ASN A 65 5.04 -7.29 4.09
N VAL A 66 3.83 -6.85 3.78
CA VAL A 66 2.60 -7.57 4.16
C VAL A 66 2.53 -8.94 3.47
N TYR A 67 2.87 -9.00 2.19
CA TYR A 67 2.91 -10.25 1.42
C TYR A 67 3.91 -11.26 2.00
N VAL A 68 5.12 -10.83 2.35
CA VAL A 68 6.13 -11.69 2.95
C VAL A 68 5.63 -12.31 4.25
N GLN A 69 4.96 -11.54 5.11
CA GLN A 69 4.40 -12.08 6.35
C GLN A 69 3.25 -13.05 6.08
N TYR A 70 2.39 -12.74 5.12
CA TYR A 70 1.32 -13.64 4.68
C TYR A 70 1.88 -14.97 4.16
N HIS A 71 2.90 -14.92 3.32
CA HIS A 71 3.53 -16.10 2.74
C HIS A 71 4.18 -17.00 3.80
N LYS A 72 4.85 -16.42 4.80
CA LYS A 72 5.42 -17.17 5.95
C LYS A 72 4.37 -17.95 6.74
N LEU A 73 3.12 -17.56 6.70
CA LEU A 73 2.04 -18.24 7.40
C LEU A 73 1.47 -19.44 6.63
N GLY A 74 2.04 -19.79 5.47
CA GLY A 74 1.60 -20.92 4.66
C GLY A 74 0.52 -20.56 3.64
N ALA A 75 0.69 -19.43 2.96
CA ALA A 75 -0.19 -18.94 1.92
C ALA A 75 -0.22 -19.85 0.68
N ASN A 76 -1.33 -19.83 -0.03
CA ASN A 76 -1.51 -20.46 -1.33
C ASN A 76 -1.24 -19.46 -2.48
N GLY A 77 -1.01 -19.96 -3.70
CA GLY A 77 -0.58 -19.18 -4.86
C GLY A 77 -1.57 -18.16 -5.42
N VAL A 78 -2.76 -18.01 -4.85
CA VAL A 78 -3.76 -17.03 -5.34
C VAL A 78 -3.28 -15.59 -5.16
N MET A 79 -2.57 -15.33 -4.06
CA MET A 79 -2.00 -14.00 -3.82
C MET A 79 -0.78 -13.71 -4.69
N ASP A 80 -0.09 -14.74 -5.15
CA ASP A 80 1.07 -14.61 -6.02
C ASP A 80 0.68 -13.98 -7.37
N ASP A 81 -0.42 -14.42 -7.96
CA ASP A 81 -0.96 -13.86 -9.20
C ASP A 81 -1.39 -12.39 -9.06
N LEU A 82 -2.02 -12.05 -7.95
CA LEU A 82 -2.37 -10.66 -7.64
C LEU A 82 -1.13 -9.78 -7.41
N ARG A 83 -0.12 -10.32 -6.74
CA ARG A 83 1.17 -9.65 -6.52
C ARG A 83 1.86 -9.37 -7.84
N ASP A 84 1.92 -10.32 -8.75
CA ASP A 84 2.56 -10.16 -10.06
C ASP A 84 1.87 -9.06 -10.88
N LYS A 85 0.55 -9.02 -10.88
CA LYS A 85 -0.24 -7.94 -11.50
C LYS A 85 0.04 -6.58 -10.86
N PHE A 86 0.17 -6.53 -9.54
CA PHE A 86 0.51 -5.31 -8.81
C PHE A 86 1.92 -4.80 -9.13
N LEU A 87 2.90 -5.71 -9.22
CA LEU A 87 4.28 -5.37 -9.56
C LEU A 87 4.45 -4.91 -11.02
N ALA A 88 3.52 -5.28 -11.89
CA ALA A 88 3.49 -4.83 -13.28
C ALA A 88 2.94 -3.39 -13.44
N LEU A 89 2.36 -2.79 -12.42
CA LEU A 89 1.87 -1.40 -12.47
C LEU A 89 3.03 -0.41 -12.66
N PRO A 90 2.80 0.75 -13.31
CA PRO A 90 3.78 1.84 -13.36
C PRO A 90 4.13 2.38 -11.97
N LEU A 91 5.33 2.93 -11.80
CA LEU A 91 5.77 3.57 -10.57
C LEU A 91 5.22 4.99 -10.43
N ASP A 92 5.00 5.64 -11.55
CA ASP A 92 4.54 7.03 -11.62
C ASP A 92 3.07 7.10 -12.08
N PRO A 93 2.34 8.13 -11.64
CA PRO A 93 0.99 8.35 -12.12
C PRO A 93 0.99 8.48 -13.66
N PRO A 94 -0.07 7.99 -14.36
CA PRO A 94 -0.17 8.16 -15.78
C PRO A 94 -0.18 9.65 -16.10
N GLN A 95 0.83 10.11 -16.82
CA GLN A 95 0.89 11.48 -17.28
C GLN A 95 -0.29 11.73 -18.23
N PRO A 96 -1.02 12.82 -18.08
CA PRO A 96 -1.97 13.22 -19.11
C PRO A 96 -1.19 13.29 -20.41
N ALA A 97 -1.74 12.69 -21.47
CA ALA A 97 -1.15 12.78 -22.80
C ALA A 97 -0.73 14.22 -23.05
N PRO A 98 0.46 14.46 -23.63
CA PRO A 98 0.88 15.82 -23.93
C PRO A 98 -0.24 16.45 -24.75
N GLN A 99 -0.96 17.36 -24.12
CA GLN A 99 -1.86 18.21 -24.87
C GLN A 99 -0.93 18.94 -25.82
N THR A 100 -1.03 18.58 -27.08
CA THR A 100 -0.44 19.34 -28.15
C THR A 100 -0.98 20.75 -27.97
N GLN A 101 -0.23 21.59 -27.30
CA GLN A 101 -0.40 23.04 -27.37
C GLN A 101 0.10 23.45 -28.74
N ALA A 102 -0.55 22.93 -29.77
CA ALA A 102 -0.52 23.45 -31.08
C ALA A 102 -1.79 24.28 -31.20
N ALA A 103 -1.72 25.49 -30.85
CA ALA A 103 -2.37 26.57 -31.60
C ALA A 103 -2.43 27.83 -30.74
N ALA A 104 -1.85 28.82 -31.29
CA ALA A 104 -2.21 30.21 -31.14
C ALA A 104 -1.86 30.86 -29.78
N GLN A 105 -0.64 31.25 -29.67
CA GLN A 105 -0.40 32.58 -29.16
C GLN A 105 -0.86 33.56 -30.21
N PRO A 106 -1.88 34.36 -30.00
CA PRO A 106 -2.06 35.54 -30.80
C PRO A 106 -0.90 36.47 -30.47
N VAL A 107 -0.08 36.72 -31.48
CA VAL A 107 0.90 37.79 -31.46
C VAL A 107 0.12 39.07 -31.21
N GLN A 108 0.14 39.55 -29.99
CA GLN A 108 -0.27 40.93 -29.74
C GLN A 108 0.82 41.81 -30.33
N SER A 109 0.51 42.24 -31.56
CA SER A 109 1.20 43.31 -32.21
C SER A 109 1.21 44.53 -31.30
N ALA A 110 2.41 44.92 -30.91
CA ALA A 110 2.64 46.18 -30.21
C ALA A 110 2.09 47.32 -31.04
N ALA A 111 1.10 47.98 -30.52
CA ALA A 111 0.66 49.26 -31.04
C ALA A 111 1.75 50.31 -30.75
N PRO A 112 2.13 51.16 -31.70
CA PRO A 112 3.13 52.21 -31.49
C PRO A 112 2.55 53.28 -30.58
N VAL A 113 3.29 53.65 -29.56
CA VAL A 113 3.05 54.80 -28.72
C VAL A 113 3.34 56.05 -29.57
N THR A 114 2.31 56.75 -29.96
CA THR A 114 2.45 58.10 -30.46
C THR A 114 2.61 59.04 -29.30
N THR A 115 3.83 59.50 -29.13
CA THR A 115 4.20 60.67 -28.34
C THR A 115 3.65 61.86 -29.08
N THR A 116 2.61 62.45 -28.60
CA THR A 116 2.27 63.82 -29.00
C THR A 116 2.73 64.75 -27.90
N THR A 117 3.89 65.33 -28.16
CA THR A 117 4.31 66.54 -27.55
C THR A 117 3.48 67.65 -28.13
N GLU A 118 2.69 68.30 -27.33
CA GLU A 118 2.15 69.60 -27.69
C GLU A 118 2.51 70.57 -26.60
N ASN A 119 3.45 71.36 -27.01
CA ASN A 119 3.94 72.56 -26.38
C ASN A 119 3.04 73.72 -26.80
N GLY A 120 2.70 74.55 -25.91
CA GLY A 120 2.06 75.81 -26.21
C GLY A 120 1.47 76.34 -24.92
N GLY A 121 2.00 77.26 -24.31
CA GLY A 121 2.41 78.61 -24.73
C GLY A 121 1.43 79.58 -24.15
N GLN A 122 1.91 80.29 -23.19
CA GLN A 122 1.77 81.72 -22.98
C GLN A 122 0.36 82.30 -22.68
N ASN A 123 0.41 82.96 -21.66
CA ASN A 123 0.18 84.41 -21.47
C ASN A 123 -0.89 84.75 -20.42
N VAL A 124 -0.43 85.52 -19.65
CA VAL A 124 -0.66 86.81 -19.00
C VAL A 124 -1.08 86.66 -17.54
#